data_45f8d80f59928ec67f97e7ca30d39630
#
_entry.id   45f8d80f59928ec67f97e7ca30d39630
#
_cell.length_a   1.000
_cell.length_b   1.000
_cell.length_c   1.000
_cell.angle_alpha   90.00
_cell.angle_beta   90.00
_cell.angle_gamma   90.00
#
_symmetry.space_group_name_H-M   'P 1'
#
loop_
_entity.id
_entity.type
_entity.pdbx_description
1 polymer ?
#
loop_
_entity_poly.entity_id
_entity_poly.type
_entity_poly.pdbx_seq_one_letter_code
_entity_poly.pdbx_strand_id
1 'polypeptide(L)'
;MLRTVTRRQFDLVAHWMRLGFVHGVMNTDNVALSGETIDYGPCAFTERFDGTASFSSIDRQGRYAFGNQPNIIAWNMARLAEALYPLLGAEKVDAYVKTVQPAWDEAWATWIGDDHDGLNAAADITTYNREHGINGSEGPVFIPRNQMLQEAIDAAELRGDYTAYNELLSAVSDPYNEKAGPEWMARPEGQL
;
A
#
# COMPACT_ATOMS: atom_id res chain seq x y z
N MET A 1 4.40 21.70 10.12
CA MET A 1 3.31 20.71 10.21
C MET A 1 2.87 20.25 8.81
N LEU A 2 2.22 21.07 7.95
CA LEU A 2 1.64 20.66 6.66
C LEU A 2 2.64 19.92 5.75
N ARG A 3 3.84 20.50 5.51
CA ARG A 3 4.90 19.84 4.72
C ARG A 3 5.37 18.52 5.32
N THR A 4 5.44 18.40 6.65
CA THR A 4 5.85 17.17 7.33
C THR A 4 4.80 16.07 7.15
N VAL A 5 3.52 16.41 7.28
CA VAL A 5 2.41 15.48 7.04
C VAL A 5 2.42 15.00 5.59
N THR A 6 2.56 15.93 4.62
CA THR A 6 2.61 15.60 3.20
C THR A 6 3.74 14.63 2.88
N ARG A 7 4.95 14.88 3.36
CA ARG A 7 6.08 13.97 3.15
C ARG A 7 5.81 12.58 3.72
N ARG A 8 5.31 12.49 4.95
CA ARG A 8 4.97 11.20 5.57
C ARG A 8 3.92 10.43 4.77
N GLN A 9 2.89 11.12 4.30
CA GLN A 9 1.82 10.51 3.52
C GLN A 9 2.30 10.06 2.13
N PHE A 10 3.15 10.85 1.48
CA PHE A 10 3.72 10.48 0.18
C PHE A 10 4.69 9.31 0.32
N ASP A 11 5.53 9.34 1.34
CA ASP A 11 6.45 8.25 1.67
C ASP A 11 5.68 6.95 1.95
N LEU A 12 4.60 7.02 2.76
CA LEU A 12 3.72 5.89 3.04
C LEU A 12 3.09 5.32 1.75
N VAL A 13 2.50 6.17 0.90
CA VAL A 13 1.82 5.72 -0.32
C VAL A 13 2.82 5.18 -1.35
N ALA A 14 3.99 5.79 -1.52
CA ALA A 14 5.03 5.26 -2.39
C ALA A 14 5.54 3.88 -1.90
N HIS A 15 5.64 3.69 -0.58
CA HIS A 15 5.94 2.40 0.02
C HIS A 15 4.82 1.37 -0.24
N TRP A 16 3.54 1.74 -0.11
CA TRP A 16 2.43 0.87 -0.50
C TRP A 16 2.54 0.43 -1.96
N MET A 17 2.84 1.37 -2.86
CA MET A 17 3.03 1.06 -4.28
C MET A 17 4.18 0.06 -4.49
N ARG A 18 5.29 0.22 -3.75
CA ARG A 18 6.41 -0.73 -3.80
C ARG A 18 6.01 -2.14 -3.37
N LEU A 19 5.16 -2.27 -2.37
CA LEU A 19 4.71 -3.55 -1.83
C LEU A 19 3.50 -4.16 -2.56
N GLY A 20 2.86 -3.43 -3.47
CA GLY A 20 1.62 -3.85 -4.10
C GLY A 20 0.39 -3.69 -3.18
N PHE A 21 0.47 -2.90 -2.11
CA PHE A 21 -0.65 -2.69 -1.19
C PHE A 21 -1.66 -1.70 -1.76
N VAL A 22 -2.93 -2.09 -1.75
CA VAL A 22 -4.09 -1.27 -2.12
C VAL A 22 -4.94 -1.03 -0.88
N HIS A 23 -5.05 0.23 -0.46
CA HIS A 23 -5.87 0.57 0.72
C HIS A 23 -7.38 0.41 0.46
N GLY A 24 -7.82 0.81 -0.72
CA GLY A 24 -9.21 0.63 -1.18
C GLY A 24 -10.22 1.66 -0.71
N VAL A 25 -9.95 2.47 0.34
CA VAL A 25 -10.81 3.60 0.79
C VAL A 25 -9.96 4.71 1.38
N MET A 26 -9.43 5.58 0.55
CA MET A 26 -8.56 6.69 0.97
C MET A 26 -9.35 8.01 1.08
N ASN A 27 -10.46 7.99 1.83
CA ASN A 27 -11.17 9.21 2.21
C ASN A 27 -10.32 10.06 3.16
N THR A 28 -10.66 11.33 3.34
CA THR A 28 -9.93 12.26 4.22
C THR A 28 -9.88 11.81 5.68
N ASP A 29 -10.90 11.11 6.15
CA ASP A 29 -11.03 10.53 7.48
C ASP A 29 -10.15 9.28 7.69
N ASN A 30 -9.72 8.64 6.60
CA ASN A 30 -8.81 7.49 6.61
C ASN A 30 -7.34 7.87 6.39
N VAL A 31 -6.99 9.16 6.54
CA VAL A 31 -5.62 9.66 6.37
C VAL A 31 -5.11 10.26 7.68
N ALA A 32 -4.32 9.48 8.41
CA ALA A 32 -3.75 9.90 9.68
C ALA A 32 -2.62 10.93 9.51
N LEU A 33 -2.65 12.03 10.27
CA LEU A 33 -1.59 13.05 10.23
C LEU A 33 -0.21 12.53 10.64
N SER A 34 -0.18 11.40 11.35
CA SER A 34 1.06 10.71 11.76
C SER A 34 1.78 10.03 10.60
N GLY A 35 1.07 9.72 9.49
CA GLY A 35 1.60 8.93 8.38
C GLY A 35 1.50 7.44 8.59
N GLU A 36 0.55 6.99 9.41
CA GLU A 36 0.24 5.57 9.65
C GLU A 36 -0.96 5.14 8.81
N THR A 37 -0.97 3.88 8.41
CA THR A 37 -2.13 3.26 7.76
C THR A 37 -3.22 2.98 8.79
N ILE A 38 -4.43 3.42 8.53
CA ILE A 38 -5.62 3.18 9.38
C ILE A 38 -6.79 2.72 8.54
N ASP A 39 -7.81 2.16 9.19
CA ASP A 39 -9.06 1.71 8.57
C ASP A 39 -8.86 0.68 7.45
N TYR A 40 -8.35 -0.47 7.81
CA TYR A 40 -8.05 -1.61 6.92
C TYR A 40 -9.35 -2.33 6.48
N GLY A 41 -10.27 -1.61 5.82
CA GLY A 41 -11.52 -2.17 5.32
C GLY A 41 -11.30 -3.08 4.10
N PRO A 42 -11.47 -2.57 2.86
CA PRO A 42 -11.33 -3.36 1.64
C PRO A 42 -9.88 -3.42 1.12
N CYS A 43 -8.89 -3.36 2.02
CA CYS A 43 -7.49 -3.41 1.62
C CYS A 43 -7.09 -4.81 1.13
N ALA A 44 -6.14 -4.84 0.21
CA ALA A 44 -5.58 -6.08 -0.32
C ALA A 44 -4.19 -5.83 -0.90
N PHE A 45 -3.47 -6.92 -1.20
CA PHE A 45 -2.26 -6.85 -2.00
C PHE A 45 -2.54 -7.26 -3.44
N THR A 46 -2.04 -6.50 -4.41
CA THR A 46 -1.99 -6.91 -5.81
C THR A 46 -0.67 -7.62 -6.08
N GLU A 47 -0.70 -8.71 -6.85
CA GLU A 47 0.53 -9.41 -7.22
C GLU A 47 1.31 -8.68 -8.31
N ARG A 48 0.59 -7.94 -9.19
CA ARG A 48 1.18 -7.22 -10.31
C ARG A 48 1.14 -5.72 -10.08
N PHE A 49 2.08 -5.01 -10.67
CA PHE A 49 2.08 -3.55 -10.72
C PHE A 49 1.01 -3.05 -11.71
N ASP A 50 -0.26 -3.36 -11.39
CA ASP A 50 -1.43 -3.06 -12.24
C ASP A 50 -2.17 -1.84 -11.69
N GLY A 51 -2.07 -0.72 -12.39
CA GLY A 51 -2.73 0.53 -12.00
C GLY A 51 -4.26 0.43 -11.87
N THR A 52 -4.89 -0.60 -12.47
CA THR A 52 -6.35 -0.80 -12.43
C THR A 52 -6.82 -1.68 -11.28
N ALA A 53 -5.88 -2.33 -10.56
CA ALA A 53 -6.22 -3.22 -9.45
C ALA A 53 -7.05 -2.50 -8.38
N SER A 54 -8.23 -3.00 -8.09
CA SER A 54 -9.19 -2.46 -7.12
C SER A 54 -9.94 -3.60 -6.44
N PHE A 55 -9.99 -3.57 -5.12
CA PHE A 55 -10.57 -4.63 -4.29
C PHE A 55 -11.84 -4.18 -3.53
N SER A 56 -12.15 -2.89 -3.59
CA SER A 56 -13.35 -2.34 -2.96
C SER A 56 -14.58 -2.56 -3.83
N SER A 57 -15.53 -3.37 -3.36
CA SER A 57 -16.78 -3.67 -4.09
C SER A 57 -17.68 -2.44 -4.31
N ILE A 58 -17.50 -1.38 -3.52
CA ILE A 58 -18.25 -0.12 -3.63
C ILE A 58 -17.56 0.91 -4.53
N ASP A 59 -16.27 0.75 -4.82
CA ASP A 59 -15.51 1.65 -5.71
C ASP A 59 -15.66 1.25 -7.18
N ARG A 60 -16.83 1.52 -7.73
CA ARG A 60 -17.17 1.16 -9.13
C ARG A 60 -16.37 1.94 -10.19
N GLN A 61 -15.73 3.04 -9.80
CA GLN A 61 -15.01 3.92 -10.72
C GLN A 61 -13.49 3.82 -10.58
N GLY A 62 -12.99 2.97 -9.69
CA GLY A 62 -11.57 2.83 -9.42
C GLY A 62 -10.94 4.08 -8.80
N ARG A 63 -11.74 4.86 -8.04
CA ARG A 63 -11.23 6.05 -7.36
C ARG A 63 -10.02 5.72 -6.47
N TYR A 64 -10.05 4.56 -5.84
CA TYR A 64 -9.02 4.07 -4.93
C TYR A 64 -8.24 2.89 -5.52
N ALA A 65 -8.24 2.72 -6.85
CA ALA A 65 -7.41 1.74 -7.53
C ALA A 65 -5.92 1.98 -7.24
N PHE A 66 -5.12 0.92 -7.32
CA PHE A 66 -3.68 0.94 -7.05
C PHE A 66 -2.95 2.12 -7.68
N GLY A 67 -3.07 2.29 -9.00
CA GLY A 67 -2.40 3.38 -9.72
C GLY A 67 -2.96 4.78 -9.44
N ASN A 68 -4.12 4.89 -8.78
CA ASN A 68 -4.71 6.18 -8.44
C ASN A 68 -4.39 6.65 -7.00
N GLN A 69 -3.77 5.80 -6.19
CA GLN A 69 -3.40 6.13 -4.81
C GLN A 69 -2.56 7.41 -4.68
N PRO A 70 -1.56 7.67 -5.56
CA PRO A 70 -0.82 8.92 -5.57
C PRO A 70 -1.69 10.16 -5.76
N ASN A 71 -2.64 10.11 -6.69
CA ASN A 71 -3.55 11.22 -6.96
C ASN A 71 -4.48 11.49 -5.78
N ILE A 72 -4.97 10.42 -5.15
CA ILE A 72 -5.89 10.54 -4.01
C ILE A 72 -5.17 11.09 -2.78
N ILE A 73 -3.95 10.66 -2.47
CA ILE A 73 -3.23 11.24 -1.33
C ILE A 73 -2.86 12.71 -1.58
N ALA A 74 -2.49 13.09 -2.80
CA ALA A 74 -2.26 14.49 -3.17
C ALA A 74 -3.56 15.33 -3.00
N TRP A 75 -4.70 14.79 -3.41
CA TRP A 75 -6.01 15.42 -3.19
C TRP A 75 -6.32 15.58 -1.69
N ASN A 76 -6.06 14.56 -0.86
CA ASN A 76 -6.23 14.65 0.59
C ASN A 76 -5.34 15.74 1.20
N MET A 77 -4.11 15.89 0.75
CA MET A 77 -3.22 16.96 1.20
C MET A 77 -3.72 18.35 0.79
N ALA A 78 -4.35 18.47 -0.39
CA ALA A 78 -5.01 19.71 -0.80
C ALA A 78 -6.20 20.03 0.13
N ARG A 79 -7.03 19.04 0.50
CA ARG A 79 -8.16 19.24 1.45
C ARG A 79 -7.65 19.68 2.83
N LEU A 80 -6.54 19.11 3.30
CA LEU A 80 -5.92 19.54 4.55
C LEU A 80 -5.42 20.99 4.47
N ALA A 81 -4.80 21.38 3.35
CA ALA A 81 -4.35 22.76 3.14
C ALA A 81 -5.52 23.76 3.13
N GLU A 82 -6.63 23.40 2.48
CA GLU A 82 -7.86 24.22 2.48
C GLU A 82 -8.44 24.38 3.88
N ALA A 83 -8.51 23.28 4.66
CA ALA A 83 -9.02 23.34 6.03
C ALA A 83 -8.15 24.25 6.93
N LEU A 84 -6.86 24.33 6.64
CA LEU A 84 -5.91 25.19 7.37
C LEU A 84 -5.77 26.61 6.79
N TYR A 85 -6.39 26.89 5.67
CA TYR A 85 -6.30 28.19 5.00
C TYR A 85 -6.61 29.38 5.91
N PRO A 86 -7.66 29.35 6.77
CA PRO A 86 -7.96 30.45 7.67
C PRO A 86 -6.83 30.77 8.67
N LEU A 87 -5.98 29.78 8.97
CA LEU A 87 -4.84 29.92 9.89
C LEU A 87 -3.54 30.29 9.19
N LEU A 88 -3.38 29.84 7.95
CA LEU A 88 -2.12 30.00 7.21
C LEU A 88 -2.10 31.25 6.32
N GLY A 89 -3.24 31.57 5.69
CA GLY A 89 -3.34 32.62 4.69
C GLY A 89 -2.79 32.18 3.31
N ALA A 90 -3.12 32.98 2.28
CA ALA A 90 -2.83 32.68 0.88
C ALA A 90 -1.33 32.47 0.62
N GLU A 91 -0.47 33.36 1.09
CA GLU A 91 0.98 33.30 0.84
C GLU A 91 1.61 31.97 1.29
N LYS A 92 1.24 31.48 2.49
CA LYS A 92 1.79 30.23 3.02
C LYS A 92 1.22 29.01 2.29
N VAL A 93 -0.04 29.05 1.87
CA VAL A 93 -0.66 27.96 1.09
C VAL A 93 -0.04 27.92 -0.31
N ASP A 94 0.16 29.05 -0.98
CA ASP A 94 0.85 29.10 -2.28
C ASP A 94 2.29 28.58 -2.20
N ALA A 95 3.01 28.98 -1.15
CA ALA A 95 4.35 28.45 -0.89
C ALA A 95 4.38 26.94 -0.57
N TYR A 96 3.30 26.42 0.03
CA TYR A 96 3.13 24.99 0.28
C TYR A 96 2.85 24.22 -1.02
N VAL A 97 1.91 24.67 -1.84
CA VAL A 97 1.53 23.99 -3.10
C VAL A 97 2.75 23.71 -3.98
N LYS A 98 3.70 24.66 -4.04
CA LYS A 98 4.96 24.50 -4.80
C LYS A 98 5.86 23.37 -4.27
N THR A 99 5.61 22.85 -3.08
CA THR A 99 6.39 21.77 -2.47
C THR A 99 5.75 20.40 -2.62
N VAL A 100 4.52 20.31 -3.15
CA VAL A 100 3.78 19.04 -3.22
C VAL A 100 4.41 18.10 -4.24
N GLN A 101 4.58 18.55 -5.48
CA GLN A 101 5.16 17.69 -6.54
C GLN A 101 6.60 17.26 -6.19
N PRO A 102 7.52 18.15 -5.80
CA PRO A 102 8.86 17.73 -5.38
C PRO A 102 8.87 16.71 -4.24
N ALA A 103 7.92 16.80 -3.29
CA ALA A 103 7.84 15.84 -2.20
C ALA A 103 7.36 14.45 -2.67
N TRP A 104 6.48 14.42 -3.66
CA TRP A 104 6.09 13.16 -4.29
C TRP A 104 7.25 12.54 -5.10
N ASP A 105 7.95 13.34 -5.89
CA ASP A 105 9.09 12.89 -6.69
C ASP A 105 10.20 12.30 -5.79
N GLU A 106 10.46 12.91 -4.63
CA GLU A 106 11.40 12.40 -3.62
C GLU A 106 10.94 11.04 -3.06
N ALA A 107 9.66 10.91 -2.68
CA ALA A 107 9.11 9.66 -2.16
C ALA A 107 9.12 8.55 -3.22
N TRP A 108 8.72 8.87 -4.46
CA TRP A 108 8.77 7.94 -5.58
C TRP A 108 10.19 7.45 -5.86
N ALA A 109 11.16 8.38 -5.95
CA ALA A 109 12.57 8.04 -6.16
C ALA A 109 13.12 7.17 -5.02
N THR A 110 12.65 7.37 -3.78
CA THR A 110 13.08 6.58 -2.63
C THR A 110 12.58 5.14 -2.71
N TRP A 111 11.31 4.90 -3.04
CA TRP A 111 10.69 3.58 -2.93
C TRP A 111 10.64 2.80 -4.25
N ILE A 112 10.50 3.49 -5.36
CA ILE A 112 10.33 2.89 -6.70
C ILE A 112 11.58 3.16 -7.56
N GLY A 113 11.92 4.45 -7.78
CA GLY A 113 13.13 4.88 -8.49
C GLY A 113 13.35 4.15 -9.81
N ASP A 114 14.56 3.64 -9.96
CA ASP A 114 15.00 2.90 -11.16
C ASP A 114 14.38 1.50 -11.28
N ASP A 115 13.76 0.99 -10.21
CA ASP A 115 13.09 -0.32 -10.20
C ASP A 115 11.71 -0.31 -10.87
N HIS A 116 11.20 0.85 -11.28
CA HIS A 116 9.86 0.98 -11.87
C HIS A 116 9.63 0.02 -13.04
N ASP A 117 10.56 -0.05 -13.97
CA ASP A 117 10.42 -0.92 -15.16
C ASP A 117 10.46 -2.40 -14.78
N GLY A 118 11.31 -2.77 -13.81
CA GLY A 118 11.38 -4.13 -13.27
C GLY A 118 10.10 -4.53 -12.55
N LEU A 119 9.57 -3.67 -11.68
CA LEU A 119 8.30 -3.89 -10.98
C LEU A 119 7.12 -4.02 -11.95
N ASN A 120 7.07 -3.17 -12.99
CA ASN A 120 6.02 -3.19 -13.98
C ASN A 120 6.06 -4.45 -14.87
N ALA A 121 7.25 -5.01 -15.11
CA ALA A 121 7.44 -6.24 -15.84
C ALA A 121 7.29 -7.50 -14.98
N ALA A 122 7.35 -7.38 -13.65
CA ALA A 122 7.28 -8.51 -12.73
C ALA A 122 5.93 -9.22 -12.78
N ALA A 123 5.96 -10.55 -12.78
CA ALA A 123 4.76 -11.36 -12.66
C ALA A 123 4.17 -11.30 -11.25
N ASP A 124 5.03 -11.04 -10.24
CA ASP A 124 4.67 -10.91 -8.83
C ASP A 124 5.60 -9.90 -8.14
N ILE A 125 5.02 -8.85 -7.56
CA ILE A 125 5.75 -7.76 -6.88
C ILE A 125 6.53 -8.29 -5.67
N THR A 126 5.93 -9.19 -4.91
CA THR A 126 6.54 -9.73 -3.67
C THR A 126 7.78 -10.54 -4.01
N THR A 127 7.69 -11.42 -5.03
CA THR A 127 8.84 -12.17 -5.52
C THR A 127 9.93 -11.24 -6.04
N TYR A 128 9.58 -10.23 -6.84
CA TYR A 128 10.52 -9.23 -7.33
C TYR A 128 11.24 -8.53 -6.17
N ASN A 129 10.50 -8.07 -5.16
CA ASN A 129 11.05 -7.39 -4.00
C ASN A 129 11.98 -8.29 -3.18
N ARG A 130 11.67 -9.59 -3.08
CA ARG A 130 12.51 -10.57 -2.40
C ARG A 130 13.83 -10.80 -3.13
N GLU A 131 13.80 -10.85 -4.46
CA GLU A 131 14.99 -11.09 -5.31
C GLU A 131 15.89 -9.86 -5.42
N HIS A 132 15.33 -8.65 -5.47
CA HIS A 132 16.05 -7.40 -5.74
C HIS A 132 16.23 -6.53 -4.50
N GLY A 133 15.48 -6.82 -3.43
CA GLY A 133 15.46 -6.01 -2.21
C GLY A 133 14.65 -4.73 -2.35
N ILE A 134 14.53 -4.01 -1.23
CA ILE A 134 13.89 -2.69 -1.14
C ILE A 134 14.86 -1.77 -0.41
N ASN A 135 15.38 -0.75 -1.05
CA ASN A 135 16.31 0.22 -0.44
C ASN A 135 17.52 -0.43 0.26
N GLY A 136 18.06 -1.50 -0.33
CA GLY A 136 19.20 -2.24 0.22
C GLY A 136 18.86 -3.18 1.38
N SER A 137 17.56 -3.37 1.67
CA SER A 137 17.06 -4.36 2.64
C SER A 137 16.32 -5.48 1.90
N GLU A 138 16.15 -6.63 2.55
CA GLU A 138 15.36 -7.74 2.01
C GLU A 138 13.88 -7.34 1.88
N GLY A 139 13.23 -7.80 0.80
CA GLY A 139 11.77 -7.70 0.65
C GLY A 139 11.04 -8.72 1.52
N PRO A 140 9.73 -8.53 1.78
CA PRO A 140 8.95 -9.50 2.54
C PRO A 140 8.84 -10.83 1.80
N VAL A 141 8.91 -11.93 2.53
CA VAL A 141 8.67 -13.29 2.02
C VAL A 141 7.18 -13.59 1.95
N PHE A 142 6.46 -13.16 2.99
CA PHE A 142 5.04 -13.42 3.14
C PHE A 142 4.22 -12.14 3.07
N ILE A 143 3.15 -12.18 2.28
CA ILE A 143 2.06 -11.20 2.29
C ILE A 143 0.73 -11.95 2.44
N PRO A 144 -0.33 -11.34 2.97
CA PRO A 144 -1.65 -11.96 3.01
C PRO A 144 -2.29 -11.95 1.61
N ARG A 145 -1.95 -12.94 0.78
CA ARG A 145 -2.49 -13.08 -0.57
C ARG A 145 -4.00 -13.32 -0.54
N ASN A 146 -4.72 -12.79 -1.51
CA ASN A 146 -6.17 -12.78 -1.52
C ASN A 146 -6.77 -14.19 -1.53
N GLN A 147 -6.17 -15.13 -2.28
CA GLN A 147 -6.62 -16.53 -2.29
C GLN A 147 -6.49 -17.15 -0.90
N MET A 148 -5.34 -17.01 -0.23
CA MET A 148 -5.11 -17.56 1.11
C MET A 148 -6.06 -16.96 2.16
N LEU A 149 -6.32 -15.64 2.05
CA LEU A 149 -7.30 -14.97 2.92
C LEU A 149 -8.70 -15.56 2.70
N GLN A 150 -9.13 -15.76 1.45
CA GLN A 150 -10.44 -16.33 1.14
C GLN A 150 -10.56 -17.76 1.65
N GLU A 151 -9.54 -18.60 1.45
CA GLU A 151 -9.50 -19.96 1.95
C GLU A 151 -9.58 -20.02 3.49
N ALA A 152 -8.87 -19.13 4.18
CA ALA A 152 -8.92 -19.02 5.64
C ALA A 152 -10.29 -18.56 6.14
N ILE A 153 -10.92 -17.59 5.46
CA ILE A 153 -12.27 -17.11 5.75
C ILE A 153 -13.28 -18.23 5.56
N ASP A 154 -13.25 -18.90 4.41
CA ASP A 154 -14.18 -19.99 4.09
C ASP A 154 -14.05 -21.16 5.09
N ALA A 155 -12.83 -21.51 5.50
CA ALA A 155 -12.59 -22.52 6.51
C ALA A 155 -13.19 -22.14 7.87
N ALA A 156 -12.98 -20.89 8.30
CA ALA A 156 -13.52 -20.39 9.56
C ALA A 156 -15.05 -20.30 9.55
N GLU A 157 -15.64 -19.75 8.49
CA GLU A 157 -17.10 -19.54 8.40
C GLU A 157 -17.86 -20.86 8.20
N LEU A 158 -17.40 -21.72 7.29
CA LEU A 158 -18.15 -22.93 6.91
C LEU A 158 -17.92 -24.12 7.84
N ARG A 159 -16.74 -24.19 8.48
CA ARG A 159 -16.33 -25.37 9.27
C ARG A 159 -15.92 -25.05 10.71
N GLY A 160 -15.81 -23.77 11.08
CA GLY A 160 -15.24 -23.36 12.37
C GLY A 160 -13.74 -23.71 12.51
N ASP A 161 -13.05 -23.91 11.38
CA ASP A 161 -11.66 -24.29 11.32
C ASP A 161 -10.77 -23.05 11.13
N TYR A 162 -10.01 -22.69 12.15
CA TYR A 162 -9.10 -21.54 12.17
C TYR A 162 -7.65 -21.92 11.87
N THR A 163 -7.35 -23.13 11.43
CA THR A 163 -5.98 -23.59 11.18
C THR A 163 -5.29 -22.74 10.14
N ALA A 164 -5.88 -22.58 8.95
CA ALA A 164 -5.33 -21.76 7.87
C ALA A 164 -5.18 -20.26 8.28
N TYR A 165 -6.13 -19.73 9.04
CA TYR A 165 -6.04 -18.38 9.59
C TYR A 165 -4.82 -18.21 10.53
N ASN A 166 -4.62 -19.15 11.45
CA ASN A 166 -3.52 -19.08 12.41
C ASN A 166 -2.15 -19.24 11.72
N GLU A 167 -2.05 -20.10 10.72
CA GLU A 167 -0.85 -20.28 9.92
C GLU A 167 -0.51 -19.00 9.14
N LEU A 168 -1.50 -18.41 8.46
CA LEU A 168 -1.33 -17.15 7.74
C LEU A 168 -0.94 -16.01 8.69
N LEU A 169 -1.64 -15.89 9.82
CA LEU A 169 -1.32 -14.89 10.84
C LEU A 169 0.12 -15.02 11.35
N SER A 170 0.58 -16.26 11.60
CA SER A 170 1.97 -16.49 12.00
C SER A 170 2.96 -16.02 10.94
N ALA A 171 2.74 -16.38 9.67
CA ALA A 171 3.62 -16.01 8.58
C ALA A 171 3.71 -14.48 8.38
N VAL A 172 2.56 -13.79 8.36
CA VAL A 172 2.53 -12.33 8.14
C VAL A 172 2.90 -11.50 9.37
N SER A 173 2.96 -12.11 10.56
CA SER A 173 3.43 -11.43 11.78
C SER A 173 4.95 -11.28 11.82
N ASP A 174 5.68 -12.10 11.04
CA ASP A 174 7.13 -12.01 10.86
C ASP A 174 7.47 -12.17 9.35
N PRO A 175 7.05 -11.22 8.50
CA PRO A 175 6.98 -11.41 7.07
C PRO A 175 8.32 -11.49 6.35
N TYR A 176 9.42 -11.15 7.02
CA TYR A 176 10.79 -11.22 6.50
C TYR A 176 11.51 -12.53 6.88
N ASN A 177 10.92 -13.34 7.73
CA ASN A 177 11.50 -14.59 8.21
C ASN A 177 10.98 -15.77 7.39
N GLU A 178 11.80 -16.36 6.54
CA GLU A 178 11.45 -17.52 5.71
C GLU A 178 10.89 -18.73 6.50
N LYS A 179 11.13 -18.77 7.80
CA LYS A 179 10.66 -19.84 8.70
C LYS A 179 9.34 -19.51 9.39
N ALA A 180 8.78 -18.30 9.19
CA ALA A 180 7.53 -17.89 9.84
C ALA A 180 6.29 -18.63 9.29
N GLY A 181 6.38 -19.16 8.06
CA GLY A 181 5.31 -19.91 7.40
C GLY A 181 5.87 -20.97 6.44
N PRO A 182 4.99 -21.85 5.91
CA PRO A 182 5.39 -22.84 4.93
C PRO A 182 5.76 -22.18 3.58
N GLU A 183 6.70 -22.78 2.86
CA GLU A 183 7.23 -22.25 1.59
C GLU A 183 6.14 -21.95 0.54
N TRP A 184 5.08 -22.76 0.50
CA TRP A 184 3.99 -22.55 -0.46
C TRP A 184 3.26 -21.22 -0.27
N MET A 185 3.21 -20.66 0.96
CA MET A 185 2.63 -19.34 1.22
C MET A 185 3.43 -18.17 0.59
N ALA A 186 4.70 -18.40 0.28
CA ALA A 186 5.54 -17.41 -0.37
C ALA A 186 5.35 -17.37 -1.91
N ARG A 187 4.60 -18.32 -2.48
CA ARG A 187 4.42 -18.45 -3.93
C ARG A 187 3.30 -17.56 -4.45
N PRO A 188 3.41 -17.04 -5.69
CA PRO A 188 2.33 -16.32 -6.36
C PRO A 188 1.08 -17.17 -6.53
N GLU A 189 -0.10 -16.54 -6.62
CA GLU A 189 -1.35 -17.21 -6.94
C GLU A 189 -1.24 -17.98 -8.28
N GLY A 190 -1.83 -19.17 -8.30
CA GLY A 190 -1.78 -20.06 -9.47
C GLY A 190 -0.50 -20.89 -9.63
N GLN A 191 0.46 -20.79 -8.70
CA GLN A 191 1.63 -21.66 -8.59
C GLN A 191 1.57 -22.59 -7.36
N LEU A 192 0.39 -22.71 -6.78
CA LEU A 192 0.09 -23.54 -5.61
C LEU A 192 -0.14 -25.00 -6.01
#